data_df383244e0992bf8e8b957509fdf174b
#
_entry.id   df383244e0992bf8e8b957509fdf174b
#
_cell.length_a   1.000
_cell.length_b   1.000
_cell.length_c   1.000
_cell.angle_alpha   90.00
_cell.angle_beta   90.00
_cell.angle_gamma   90.00
#
_symmetry.space_group_name_H-M   'P 1'
#
loop_
_entity.id
_entity.type
_entity.pdbx_description
1 polymer ?
#
loop_
_entity_poly.entity_id
_entity_poly.type
_entity_poly.pdbx_seq_one_letter_code
_entity_poly.pdbx_strand_id
1 'polypeptide(L)'
;MEDNLIVQKSKAFALRVIKLYQHLQDKGERVMSKQLLRSGTSIGANIAEGQYAQSKADFLTKYSIALKEASETRYWIELLIESKILPDSESSRSLLSDNTELIRLLVSSTKRLKGAQDD
;
A
#
# COMPACT_ATOMS: atom_id res chain seq x y z
N MET A 1 1.09 -1.78 20.46
CA MET A 1 0.50 -2.88 19.69
C MET A 1 1.43 -3.29 18.57
N GLU A 2 1.47 -4.56 18.24
CA GLU A 2 2.33 -5.07 17.18
C GLU A 2 2.02 -4.48 15.81
N ASP A 3 0.78 -3.96 15.63
CA ASP A 3 0.37 -3.35 14.37
C ASP A 3 0.81 -1.90 14.22
N ASN A 4 1.45 -1.33 15.24
CA ASN A 4 1.89 0.06 15.22
C ASN A 4 2.90 0.31 14.10
N LEU A 5 3.78 -0.65 13.84
CA LEU A 5 4.78 -0.55 12.78
C LEU A 5 4.12 -0.44 11.41
N ILE A 6 3.13 -1.29 11.12
CA ILE A 6 2.47 -1.29 9.83
C ILE A 6 1.61 -0.03 9.64
N VAL A 7 1.01 0.47 10.73
CA VAL A 7 0.27 1.73 10.71
C VAL A 7 1.19 2.88 10.29
N GLN A 8 2.35 2.97 10.92
CA GLN A 8 3.32 4.03 10.64
C GLN A 8 3.90 3.90 9.23
N LYS A 9 4.27 2.69 8.82
CA LYS A 9 4.86 2.45 7.49
C LYS A 9 3.88 2.73 6.37
N SER A 10 2.62 2.34 6.53
CA SER A 10 1.61 2.57 5.50
C SER A 10 1.27 4.05 5.36
N LYS A 11 1.30 4.81 6.46
CA LYS A 11 1.10 6.26 6.41
C LYS A 11 2.29 6.96 5.73
N ALA A 12 3.51 6.56 6.09
CA ALA A 12 4.71 7.12 5.47
C ALA A 12 4.72 6.83 3.96
N PHE A 13 4.33 5.62 3.58
CA PHE A 13 4.22 5.24 2.18
C PHE A 13 3.17 6.09 1.44
N ALA A 14 2.01 6.30 2.05
CA ALA A 14 0.95 7.15 1.47
C ALA A 14 1.47 8.56 1.19
N LEU A 15 2.25 9.12 2.11
CA LEU A 15 2.84 10.45 1.93
C LEU A 15 3.81 10.48 0.74
N ARG A 16 4.59 9.42 0.54
CA ARG A 16 5.46 9.30 -0.63
C ARG A 16 4.65 9.22 -1.92
N VAL A 17 3.57 8.46 -1.90
CA VAL A 17 2.67 8.31 -3.06
C VAL A 17 2.05 9.64 -3.43
N ILE A 18 1.62 10.44 -2.45
CA ILE A 18 1.05 11.77 -2.69
C ILE A 18 2.07 12.67 -3.39
N LYS A 19 3.33 12.67 -2.94
CA LYS A 19 4.38 13.46 -3.57
C LYS A 19 4.64 13.03 -5.01
N LEU A 20 4.66 11.72 -5.23
CA LEU A 20 4.85 11.19 -6.58
C LEU A 20 3.66 11.56 -7.48
N TYR A 21 2.44 11.47 -6.94
CA TYR A 21 1.26 11.89 -7.66
C TYR A 21 1.38 13.35 -8.12
N GLN A 22 1.78 14.26 -7.22
CA GLN A 22 1.94 15.67 -7.55
C GLN A 22 2.98 15.87 -8.65
N HIS A 23 4.11 15.15 -8.55
CA HIS A 23 5.17 15.20 -9.56
C HIS A 23 4.67 14.74 -10.93
N LEU A 24 3.94 13.62 -10.97
CA LEU A 24 3.39 13.08 -12.21
C LEU A 24 2.34 14.02 -12.82
N GLN A 25 1.51 14.65 -11.99
CA GLN A 25 0.55 15.65 -12.45
C GLN A 25 1.27 16.82 -13.13
N ASP A 26 2.34 17.31 -12.51
CA ASP A 26 3.14 18.41 -13.06
C ASP A 26 3.78 18.03 -14.39
N LYS A 27 4.10 16.76 -14.58
CA LYS A 27 4.67 16.24 -15.84
C LYS A 27 3.60 15.91 -16.87
N GLY A 28 2.32 16.04 -16.54
CA GLY A 28 1.22 15.79 -17.46
C GLY A 28 0.69 14.35 -17.46
N GLU A 29 1.20 13.47 -16.61
CA GLU A 29 0.66 12.13 -16.49
C GLU A 29 -0.51 12.16 -15.51
N ARG A 30 -1.74 12.01 -16.01
CA ARG A 30 -2.95 12.23 -15.24
C ARG A 30 -3.82 10.99 -15.06
N VAL A 31 -3.49 9.89 -15.70
CA VAL A 31 -4.33 8.67 -15.70
C VAL A 31 -3.81 7.67 -14.69
N MET A 32 -2.59 7.18 -14.90
CA MET A 32 -1.99 6.19 -14.00
C MET A 32 -1.66 6.79 -12.63
N SER A 33 -1.31 8.07 -12.59
CA SER A 33 -1.03 8.77 -11.34
C SER A 33 -2.24 8.78 -10.41
N LYS A 34 -3.45 8.93 -10.96
CA LYS A 34 -4.69 8.89 -10.16
C LYS A 34 -4.95 7.50 -9.59
N GLN A 35 -4.69 6.46 -10.37
CA GLN A 35 -4.83 5.08 -9.91
C GLN A 35 -3.81 4.77 -8.82
N LEU A 36 -2.58 5.22 -8.99
CA LEU A 36 -1.54 5.08 -7.97
C LEU A 36 -1.93 5.79 -6.68
N LEU A 37 -2.43 7.01 -6.77
CA LEU A 37 -2.87 7.79 -5.60
C LEU A 37 -3.97 7.04 -4.86
N ARG A 38 -4.99 6.60 -5.58
CA ARG A 38 -6.14 5.89 -5.01
C ARG A 38 -5.68 4.62 -4.28
N SER A 39 -4.98 3.74 -4.99
CA SER A 39 -4.57 2.47 -4.39
C SER A 39 -3.53 2.64 -3.29
N GLY A 40 -2.55 3.52 -3.52
CA GLY A 40 -1.44 3.72 -2.59
C GLY A 40 -1.87 4.34 -1.26
N THR A 41 -2.89 5.22 -1.27
CA THR A 41 -3.43 5.80 -0.04
C THR A 41 -4.47 4.88 0.62
N SER A 42 -5.12 4.02 -0.16
CA SER A 42 -6.10 3.07 0.37
C SER A 42 -5.46 2.00 1.27
N ILE A 43 -4.20 1.69 1.07
CA ILE A 43 -3.48 0.73 1.94
C ILE A 43 -3.56 1.20 3.39
N GLY A 44 -3.06 2.41 3.64
CA GLY A 44 -3.03 2.97 4.99
C GLY A 44 -4.41 3.26 5.53
N ALA A 45 -5.35 3.68 4.67
CA ALA A 45 -6.72 3.95 5.09
C ALA A 45 -7.38 2.69 5.66
N ASN A 46 -7.22 1.56 4.98
CA ASN A 46 -7.80 0.30 5.46
C ASN A 46 -7.10 -0.22 6.71
N ILE A 47 -5.79 -0.07 6.80
CA ILE A 47 -5.05 -0.43 8.00
C ILE A 47 -5.51 0.42 9.19
N ALA A 48 -5.68 1.73 8.97
CA ALA A 48 -6.16 2.66 10.01
C ALA A 48 -7.57 2.27 10.49
N GLU A 49 -8.46 1.96 9.57
CA GLU A 49 -9.81 1.51 9.91
C GLU A 49 -9.79 0.19 10.67
N GLY A 50 -8.84 -0.69 10.32
CA GLY A 50 -8.68 -1.98 11.00
C GLY A 50 -8.40 -1.83 12.49
N GLN A 51 -7.77 -0.71 12.91
CA GLN A 51 -7.48 -0.46 14.34
C GLN A 51 -8.76 -0.29 15.15
N TYR A 52 -9.87 0.03 14.51
CA TYR A 52 -11.17 0.23 15.12
C TYR A 52 -12.15 -0.89 14.78
N ALA A 53 -11.64 -2.02 14.31
CA ALA A 53 -12.47 -3.16 13.92
C ALA A 53 -13.28 -3.68 15.10
N GLN A 54 -14.53 -4.09 14.82
CA GLN A 54 -15.47 -4.58 15.83
C GLN A 54 -15.25 -6.05 16.18
N SER A 55 -14.49 -6.77 15.36
CA SER A 55 -14.24 -8.20 15.54
C SER A 55 -12.96 -8.59 14.84
N LYS A 56 -12.46 -9.79 15.10
CA LYS A 56 -11.32 -10.36 14.36
C LYS A 56 -11.65 -10.51 12.89
N ALA A 57 -12.88 -10.90 12.55
CA ALA A 57 -13.32 -11.03 11.18
C ALA A 57 -13.30 -9.69 10.44
N ASP A 58 -13.77 -8.63 11.12
CA ASP A 58 -13.75 -7.28 10.55
C ASP A 58 -12.32 -6.80 10.35
N PHE A 59 -11.44 -7.03 11.34
CA PHE A 59 -10.02 -6.70 11.24
C PHE A 59 -9.39 -7.41 10.04
N LEU A 60 -9.63 -8.71 9.90
CA LEU A 60 -9.11 -9.50 8.78
C LEU A 60 -9.62 -8.97 7.44
N THR A 61 -10.89 -8.58 7.38
CA THR A 61 -11.47 -7.99 6.17
C THR A 61 -10.71 -6.72 5.76
N LYS A 62 -10.49 -5.82 6.71
CA LYS A 62 -9.79 -4.56 6.44
C LYS A 62 -8.35 -4.80 5.97
N TYR A 63 -7.64 -5.70 6.63
CA TYR A 63 -6.26 -6.02 6.27
C TYR A 63 -6.18 -6.74 4.92
N SER A 64 -7.17 -7.58 4.59
CA SER A 64 -7.24 -8.24 3.29
C SER A 64 -7.49 -7.24 2.16
N ILE A 65 -8.33 -6.23 2.41
CA ILE A 65 -8.53 -5.14 1.44
C ILE A 65 -7.23 -4.36 1.26
N ALA A 66 -6.54 -4.03 2.36
CA ALA A 66 -5.26 -3.34 2.30
C ALA A 66 -4.23 -4.12 1.47
N LEU A 67 -4.19 -5.45 1.61
CA LEU A 67 -3.29 -6.31 0.85
C LEU A 67 -3.60 -6.24 -0.65
N LYS A 68 -4.87 -6.28 -1.01
CA LYS A 68 -5.27 -6.15 -2.42
C LYS A 68 -4.86 -4.80 -2.98
N GLU A 69 -5.05 -3.73 -2.21
CA GLU A 69 -4.64 -2.39 -2.64
C GLU A 69 -3.13 -2.26 -2.77
N ALA A 70 -2.38 -2.90 -1.87
CA ALA A 70 -0.91 -2.90 -1.95
C ALA A 70 -0.43 -3.64 -3.20
N SER A 71 -1.10 -4.74 -3.56
CA SER A 71 -0.78 -5.49 -4.78
C SER A 71 -1.08 -4.68 -6.03
N GLU A 72 -2.20 -3.96 -6.04
CA GLU A 72 -2.53 -3.07 -7.16
C GLU A 72 -1.52 -1.92 -7.26
N THR A 73 -1.12 -1.35 -6.13
CA THR A 73 -0.13 -0.26 -6.08
C THR A 73 1.19 -0.70 -6.68
N ARG A 74 1.63 -1.93 -6.37
CA ARG A 74 2.85 -2.50 -6.94
C ARG A 74 2.76 -2.56 -8.46
N TYR A 75 1.62 -2.98 -8.98
CA TYR A 75 1.38 -3.03 -10.42
C TYR A 75 1.57 -1.66 -11.05
N TRP A 76 0.98 -0.62 -10.47
CA TRP A 76 1.10 0.73 -11.02
C TRP A 76 2.53 1.25 -10.99
N ILE A 77 3.26 1.01 -9.88
CA ILE A 77 4.66 1.45 -9.78
C ILE A 77 5.51 0.74 -10.84
N GLU A 78 5.37 -0.58 -10.95
CA GLU A 78 6.12 -1.36 -11.94
C GLU A 78 5.82 -0.89 -13.36
N LEU A 79 4.54 -0.64 -13.65
CA LEU A 79 4.14 -0.19 -14.97
C LEU A 79 4.73 1.19 -15.32
N LEU A 80 4.73 2.10 -14.34
CA LEU A 80 5.31 3.44 -14.51
C LEU A 80 6.81 3.37 -14.79
N ILE A 81 7.52 2.46 -14.12
CA ILE A 81 8.96 2.27 -14.34
C ILE A 81 9.22 1.61 -15.69
N GLU A 82 8.50 0.54 -16.01
CA GLU A 82 8.70 -0.22 -17.24
C GLU A 82 8.34 0.60 -18.48
N SER A 83 7.34 1.48 -18.37
CA SER A 83 6.97 2.40 -19.46
C SER A 83 7.90 3.60 -19.58
N LYS A 84 8.83 3.73 -18.63
CA LYS A 84 9.81 4.84 -18.57
C LYS A 84 9.19 6.20 -18.27
N ILE A 85 7.95 6.22 -17.80
CA ILE A 85 7.33 7.44 -17.26
C ILE A 85 8.04 7.84 -15.97
N LEU A 86 8.35 6.84 -15.12
CA LEU A 86 9.26 7.02 -14.00
C LEU A 86 10.62 6.44 -14.37
N PRO A 87 11.71 7.17 -14.09
CA PRO A 87 13.03 6.60 -14.30
C PRO A 87 13.28 5.42 -13.35
N ASP A 88 14.03 4.44 -13.82
CA ASP A 88 14.51 3.35 -12.96
C ASP A 88 15.66 3.91 -12.14
N SER A 89 15.34 4.49 -11.01
CA SER A 89 16.28 5.21 -10.14
C SER A 89 16.29 4.59 -8.76
N GLU A 90 17.25 5.01 -7.94
CA GLU A 90 17.29 4.61 -6.54
C GLU A 90 15.99 4.97 -5.82
N SER A 91 15.45 6.15 -6.11
CA SER A 91 14.19 6.62 -5.50
C SER A 91 13.00 5.75 -5.88
N SER A 92 12.85 5.41 -7.17
CA SER A 92 11.73 4.58 -7.62
C SER A 92 11.85 3.15 -7.11
N ARG A 93 13.07 2.62 -7.05
CA ARG A 93 13.31 1.28 -6.47
C ARG A 93 13.05 1.26 -4.98
N SER A 94 13.38 2.34 -4.27
CA SER A 94 13.09 2.50 -2.84
C SER A 94 11.58 2.50 -2.58
N LEU A 95 10.82 3.21 -3.41
CA LEU A 95 9.36 3.22 -3.30
C LEU A 95 8.78 1.82 -3.51
N LEU A 96 9.26 1.12 -4.53
CA LEU A 96 8.84 -0.25 -4.81
C LEU A 96 9.19 -1.19 -3.66
N SER A 97 10.35 -1.01 -3.05
CA SER A 97 10.80 -1.79 -1.89
C SER A 97 9.89 -1.56 -0.69
N ASP A 98 9.49 -0.31 -0.42
CA ASP A 98 8.55 0.01 0.66
C ASP A 98 7.20 -0.67 0.42
N ASN A 99 6.73 -0.64 -0.82
CA ASN A 99 5.48 -1.29 -1.20
C ASN A 99 5.56 -2.81 -0.97
N THR A 100 6.66 -3.42 -1.38
CA THR A 100 6.90 -4.86 -1.20
C THR A 100 6.93 -5.23 0.29
N GLU A 101 7.54 -4.39 1.11
CA GLU A 101 7.56 -4.61 2.56
C GLU A 101 6.15 -4.60 3.14
N LEU A 102 5.31 -3.65 2.72
CA LEU A 102 3.91 -3.60 3.17
C LEU A 102 3.16 -4.86 2.77
N ILE A 103 3.38 -5.36 1.57
CA ILE A 103 2.76 -6.61 1.12
C ILE A 103 3.17 -7.76 2.05
N ARG A 104 4.46 -7.88 2.37
CA ARG A 104 4.95 -8.95 3.26
C ARG A 104 4.34 -8.86 4.65
N LEU A 105 4.25 -7.65 5.21
CA LEU A 105 3.66 -7.43 6.53
C LEU A 105 2.18 -7.79 6.53
N LEU A 106 1.46 -7.41 5.47
CA LEU A 106 0.03 -7.70 5.34
C LEU A 106 -0.22 -9.19 5.13
N VAL A 107 0.60 -9.86 4.32
CA VAL A 107 0.49 -11.32 4.14
C VAL A 107 0.69 -12.02 5.48
N SER A 108 1.71 -11.63 6.24
CA SER A 108 2.00 -12.22 7.55
C SER A 108 0.83 -12.00 8.52
N SER A 109 0.30 -10.78 8.58
CA SER A 109 -0.80 -10.44 9.48
C SER A 109 -2.08 -11.20 9.12
N THR A 110 -2.43 -11.30 7.83
CA THR A 110 -3.65 -11.98 7.40
C THR A 110 -3.54 -13.49 7.63
N LYS A 111 -2.37 -14.09 7.40
CA LYS A 111 -2.14 -15.51 7.70
C LYS A 111 -2.34 -15.81 9.18
N ARG A 112 -1.74 -14.99 10.03
CA ARG A 112 -1.86 -15.16 11.48
C ARG A 112 -3.31 -15.05 11.94
N LEU A 113 -4.04 -14.07 11.40
CA LEU A 113 -5.44 -13.85 11.76
C LEU A 113 -6.34 -14.98 11.27
N LYS A 114 -6.09 -15.52 10.08
CA LYS A 114 -6.82 -16.67 9.56
C LYS A 114 -6.61 -17.90 10.43
N GLY A 115 -5.36 -18.17 10.83
CA GLY A 115 -5.05 -19.27 11.74
C GLY A 115 -5.77 -19.13 13.07
N ALA A 116 -5.81 -17.92 13.63
CA ALA A 116 -6.52 -17.65 14.88
C ALA A 116 -8.04 -17.84 14.75
N GLN A 117 -8.62 -17.54 13.58
CA GLN A 117 -10.04 -17.74 13.32
C GLN A 117 -10.41 -19.21 13.17
N ASP A 118 -9.52 -19.98 12.55
CA ASP A 118 -9.75 -21.39 12.27
C ASP A 118 -9.65 -22.25 13.56
N ASP A 119 -8.94 -21.76 14.54
CA ASP A 119 -8.80 -22.42 15.85
C ASP A 119 -10.02 -22.20 16.71
#